data_f169001f4a82ac4c88a8719ea68acc59
#
_entry.id   f169001f4a82ac4c88a8719ea68acc59
#
_cell.length_a   1.000
_cell.length_b   1.000
_cell.length_c   1.000
_cell.angle_alpha   90.00
_cell.angle_beta   90.00
_cell.angle_gamma   90.00
#
_symmetry.space_group_name_H-M   'P 1'
#
loop_
_entity.id
_entity.type
_entity.pdbx_description
1 polymer ?
#
loop_
_entity_poly.entity_id
_entity_poly.type
_entity_poly.pdbx_seq_one_letter_code
_entity_poly.pdbx_strand_id
1 'polypeptide(L)'
;MYQINDVIVYENGGVCKIADIGVPDFVTTEERYYKLQPICDNGGTIYVKLNSNKVFMRSVITKEEAENYLSEVHELEEIYSANDKLRDKEFQEAIKSCEFKRCLQVMKGITMERNRRNKTGKKLNMSDDRNLQRAGKLIAAECSVIFDISIEQAKMKIQAAMGAEE
;
A
#
# COMPACT_ATOMS: atom_id res chain seq x y z
N MET A 1 4.49 -20.50 -5.39
CA MET A 1 4.34 -20.00 -6.76
C MET A 1 2.94 -19.43 -6.93
N TYR A 2 2.82 -18.25 -7.49
CA TYR A 2 1.52 -17.61 -7.73
C TYR A 2 0.88 -18.15 -9.00
N GLN A 3 -0.44 -18.03 -9.09
CA GLN A 3 -1.24 -18.51 -10.21
C GLN A 3 -1.93 -17.34 -10.94
N ILE A 4 -2.40 -17.59 -12.16
CA ILE A 4 -3.21 -16.62 -12.91
C ILE A 4 -4.45 -16.28 -12.08
N ASN A 5 -4.82 -15.02 -12.05
CA ASN A 5 -5.89 -14.40 -11.26
C ASN A 5 -5.57 -14.18 -9.77
N ASP A 6 -4.43 -14.63 -9.28
CA ASP A 6 -4.01 -14.25 -7.92
C ASP A 6 -3.82 -12.73 -7.83
N VAL A 7 -4.14 -12.18 -6.68
CA VAL A 7 -3.88 -10.77 -6.36
C VAL A 7 -2.73 -10.72 -5.38
N ILE A 8 -1.74 -9.92 -5.72
CA ILE A 8 -0.51 -9.79 -4.94
C ILE A 8 -0.18 -8.32 -4.69
N VAL A 9 0.68 -8.07 -3.74
CA VAL A 9 1.29 -6.76 -3.52
C VAL A 9 2.71 -6.80 -4.03
N TYR A 10 3.03 -5.89 -4.95
CA TYR A 10 4.33 -5.79 -5.59
C TYR A 10 5.01 -4.48 -5.22
N GLU A 11 6.27 -4.55 -4.86
CA GLU A 11 7.07 -3.44 -4.36
C GLU A 11 6.98 -2.16 -5.20
N ASN A 12 7.05 -2.28 -6.52
CA ASN A 12 7.07 -1.13 -7.43
C ASN A 12 5.75 -0.87 -8.16
N GLY A 13 4.74 -1.68 -7.93
CA GLY A 13 3.45 -1.57 -8.63
C GLY A 13 2.22 -1.59 -7.73
N GLY A 14 2.41 -1.75 -6.43
CA GLY A 14 1.31 -1.86 -5.50
C GLY A 14 0.51 -3.15 -5.68
N VAL A 15 -0.79 -3.06 -5.49
CA VAL A 15 -1.68 -4.22 -5.61
C VAL A 15 -1.92 -4.53 -7.09
N CYS A 16 -1.58 -5.75 -7.48
CA CYS A 16 -1.65 -6.20 -8.86
C CYS A 16 -2.36 -7.54 -8.97
N LYS A 17 -3.04 -7.76 -10.10
CA LYS A 17 -3.57 -9.06 -10.49
C LYS A 17 -2.57 -9.74 -11.43
N ILE A 18 -2.34 -11.03 -11.25
CA ILE A 18 -1.56 -11.82 -12.19
C ILE A 18 -2.46 -12.13 -13.39
N ALA A 19 -2.22 -11.46 -14.50
CA ALA A 19 -3.01 -11.61 -15.71
C ALA A 19 -2.57 -12.81 -16.55
N ASP A 20 -1.28 -13.13 -16.52
CA ASP A 20 -0.72 -14.25 -17.27
C ASP A 20 0.63 -14.69 -16.70
N ILE A 21 1.05 -15.90 -17.05
CA ILE A 21 2.36 -16.46 -16.68
C ILE A 21 2.91 -17.14 -17.93
N GLY A 22 4.05 -16.68 -18.43
CA GLY A 22 4.65 -17.27 -19.61
C GLY A 22 5.83 -16.47 -20.14
N VAL A 23 6.22 -16.76 -21.38
CA VAL A 23 7.30 -16.04 -22.07
C VAL A 23 6.66 -14.90 -22.88
N PRO A 24 6.98 -13.63 -22.56
CA PRO A 24 6.45 -12.49 -23.32
C PRO A 24 7.01 -12.44 -24.74
N ASP A 25 6.25 -11.91 -25.69
CA ASP A 25 6.64 -11.81 -27.10
C ASP A 25 7.92 -11.02 -27.35
N PHE A 26 8.23 -10.07 -26.45
CA PHE A 26 9.42 -9.21 -26.57
C PHE A 26 10.70 -9.86 -26.00
N VAL A 27 10.61 -11.07 -25.42
CA VAL A 27 11.75 -11.77 -24.82
C VAL A 27 12.24 -12.84 -25.78
N THR A 28 13.55 -12.87 -26.04
CA THR A 28 14.20 -13.81 -26.95
C THR A 28 14.68 -15.09 -26.27
N THR A 29 14.56 -15.17 -24.96
CA THR A 29 14.94 -16.33 -24.14
C THR A 29 13.70 -17.11 -23.71
N GLU A 30 13.90 -18.30 -23.14
CA GLU A 30 12.80 -19.10 -22.59
C GLU A 30 12.41 -18.69 -21.17
N GLU A 31 12.86 -17.54 -20.70
CA GLU A 31 12.55 -17.05 -19.35
C GLU A 31 11.07 -16.72 -19.21
N ARG A 32 10.47 -17.24 -18.15
CA ARG A 32 9.05 -17.01 -17.85
C ARG A 32 8.88 -15.82 -16.93
N TYR A 33 7.79 -15.08 -17.14
CA TYR A 33 7.42 -13.89 -16.40
C TYR A 33 6.00 -13.97 -15.89
N TYR A 34 5.76 -13.34 -14.73
CA TYR A 34 4.42 -12.92 -14.34
C TYR A 34 4.06 -11.65 -15.10
N LYS A 35 2.90 -11.64 -15.71
CA LYS A 35 2.31 -10.44 -16.29
C LYS A 35 1.38 -9.84 -15.24
N LEU A 36 1.79 -8.72 -14.64
CA LEU A 36 1.06 -8.06 -13.58
C LEU A 36 0.25 -6.89 -14.12
N GLN A 37 -0.98 -6.78 -13.66
CA GLN A 37 -1.85 -5.65 -13.97
C GLN A 37 -2.23 -4.93 -12.69
N PRO A 38 -1.72 -3.70 -12.47
CA PRO A 38 -2.11 -2.90 -11.31
C PRO A 38 -3.61 -2.64 -11.30
N ILE A 39 -4.24 -2.77 -10.13
CA ILE A 39 -5.70 -2.58 -10.02
C ILE A 39 -6.10 -1.11 -9.93
N CYS A 40 -5.18 -0.22 -9.57
CA CYS A 40 -5.45 1.22 -9.41
C CYS A 40 -5.05 2.07 -10.61
N ASP A 41 -4.21 1.57 -11.48
CA ASP A 41 -3.69 2.31 -12.62
C ASP A 41 -4.23 1.73 -13.93
N ASN A 42 -4.97 2.54 -14.66
CA ASN A 42 -5.50 2.14 -15.95
C ASN A 42 -4.39 2.13 -17.01
N GLY A 43 -3.95 0.96 -17.42
CA GLY A 43 -3.14 0.79 -18.61
C GLY A 43 -1.68 0.44 -18.42
N GLY A 44 -1.22 0.19 -17.22
CA GLY A 44 0.14 -0.30 -16.98
C GLY A 44 0.19 -1.83 -16.98
N THR A 45 1.19 -2.39 -17.65
CA THR A 45 1.51 -3.83 -17.53
C THR A 45 2.93 -3.93 -17.01
N ILE A 46 3.14 -4.75 -15.99
CA ILE A 46 4.44 -4.98 -15.39
C ILE A 46 4.83 -6.44 -15.60
N TYR A 47 6.05 -6.67 -16.05
CA TYR A 47 6.57 -8.02 -16.22
C TYR A 47 7.65 -8.29 -15.17
N VAL A 48 7.49 -9.36 -14.41
CA VAL A 48 8.43 -9.77 -13.35
C VAL A 48 8.87 -11.21 -13.60
N LYS A 49 10.16 -11.45 -13.65
CA LYS A 49 10.70 -12.81 -13.83
C LYS A 49 10.24 -13.71 -12.68
N LEU A 50 9.83 -14.95 -13.00
CA LEU A 50 9.41 -15.92 -12.00
C LEU A 50 10.50 -16.21 -10.97
N ASN A 51 11.76 -16.20 -11.40
CA ASN A 51 12.91 -16.55 -10.58
C ASN A 51 13.63 -15.32 -10.01
N SER A 52 12.99 -14.13 -10.03
CA SER A 52 13.61 -12.93 -9.50
C SER A 52 13.60 -12.92 -7.97
N ASN A 53 14.79 -12.89 -7.37
CA ASN A 53 14.98 -12.69 -5.93
C ASN A 53 15.14 -11.21 -5.57
N LYS A 54 15.14 -10.32 -6.58
CA LYS A 54 15.41 -8.89 -6.41
C LYS A 54 14.17 -8.06 -6.13
N VAL A 55 13.00 -8.67 -6.20
CA VAL A 55 11.73 -7.94 -6.15
C VAL A 55 10.85 -8.56 -5.09
N PHE A 56 10.31 -7.71 -4.23
CA PHE A 56 9.40 -8.13 -3.19
C PHE A 56 7.98 -8.30 -3.73
N MET A 57 7.42 -9.48 -3.52
CA MET A 57 6.02 -9.79 -3.82
C MET A 57 5.43 -10.57 -2.65
N ARG A 58 4.20 -10.26 -2.29
CA ARG A 58 3.45 -11.02 -1.28
C ARG A 58 1.99 -11.15 -1.69
N SER A 59 1.31 -12.16 -1.15
CA SER A 59 -0.15 -12.23 -1.24
C SER A 59 -0.79 -11.09 -0.44
N VAL A 60 -2.01 -10.69 -0.79
CA VAL A 60 -2.80 -9.80 0.06
C VAL A 60 -3.04 -10.47 1.41
N ILE A 61 -3.14 -9.68 2.47
CA ILE A 61 -3.42 -10.22 3.80
C ILE A 61 -4.85 -10.76 3.86
N THR A 62 -5.13 -11.56 4.88
CA THR A 62 -6.48 -12.13 5.06
C THR A 62 -7.46 -11.05 5.51
N LYS A 63 -8.74 -11.30 5.26
CA LYS A 63 -9.83 -10.43 5.73
C LYS A 63 -9.80 -10.26 7.25
N GLU A 64 -9.55 -11.34 7.98
CA GLU A 64 -9.42 -11.31 9.44
C GLU A 64 -8.27 -10.42 9.90
N GLU A 65 -7.09 -10.56 9.28
CA GLU A 65 -5.94 -9.69 9.58
C GLU A 65 -6.25 -8.22 9.31
N ALA A 66 -6.88 -7.93 8.17
CA ALA A 66 -7.25 -6.55 7.82
C ALA A 66 -8.27 -5.97 8.80
N GLU A 67 -9.28 -6.74 9.19
CA GLU A 67 -10.28 -6.32 10.17
C GLU A 67 -9.63 -6.03 11.54
N ASN A 68 -8.70 -6.88 11.96
CA ASN A 68 -7.98 -6.70 13.22
C ASN A 68 -7.13 -5.43 13.20
N TYR A 69 -6.36 -5.21 12.13
CA TYR A 69 -5.55 -3.99 12.00
C TYR A 69 -6.40 -2.72 12.00
N LEU A 70 -7.53 -2.73 11.29
CA LEU A 70 -8.40 -1.56 11.22
C LEU A 70 -9.13 -1.30 12.54
N SER A 71 -9.54 -2.34 13.27
CA SER A 71 -10.19 -2.19 14.57
C SER A 71 -9.23 -1.76 15.67
N GLU A 72 -7.97 -2.12 15.56
CA GLU A 72 -6.92 -1.86 16.55
C GLU A 72 -5.95 -0.74 16.12
N VAL A 73 -6.29 0.03 15.11
CA VAL A 73 -5.40 1.08 14.58
C VAL A 73 -5.02 2.11 15.63
N HIS A 74 -5.92 2.39 16.57
CA HIS A 74 -5.66 3.30 17.69
C HIS A 74 -4.60 2.77 18.65
N GLU A 75 -4.36 1.47 18.71
CA GLU A 75 -3.34 0.83 19.53
C GLU A 75 -1.99 0.72 18.82
N LEU A 76 -1.97 0.91 17.49
CA LEU A 76 -0.73 0.87 16.74
C LEU A 76 0.17 2.05 17.13
N GLU A 77 1.44 1.76 17.31
CA GLU A 77 2.45 2.81 17.48
C GLU A 77 2.61 3.59 16.18
N GLU A 78 2.44 4.89 16.23
CA GLU A 78 2.64 5.74 15.05
C GLU A 78 4.11 5.85 14.67
N ILE A 79 4.38 5.97 13.37
CA ILE A 79 5.70 6.31 12.84
C ILE A 79 5.69 7.81 12.53
N TYR A 80 6.40 8.60 13.30
CA TYR A 80 6.53 10.03 13.05
C TYR A 80 7.78 10.61 13.74
N SER A 81 8.89 10.72 13.01
CA SER A 81 10.10 11.37 13.50
C SER A 81 9.99 12.91 13.40
N ALA A 82 10.50 13.62 14.38
CA ALA A 82 10.51 15.09 14.41
C ALA A 82 11.46 15.69 13.36
N ASN A 83 12.50 14.97 12.95
CA ASN A 83 13.45 15.39 11.94
C ASN A 83 12.85 15.15 10.54
N ASP A 84 12.68 16.20 9.74
CA ASP A 84 12.01 16.13 8.44
C ASP A 84 12.65 15.15 7.44
N LYS A 85 13.97 15.16 7.34
CA LYS A 85 14.69 14.26 6.42
C LYS A 85 14.63 12.82 6.87
N LEU A 86 14.82 12.57 8.16
CA LEU A 86 14.73 11.24 8.72
C LEU A 86 13.31 10.70 8.62
N ARG A 87 12.32 11.54 8.89
CA ARG A 87 10.90 11.18 8.77
C ARG A 87 10.53 10.76 7.36
N ASP A 88 10.90 11.56 6.35
CA ASP A 88 10.62 11.22 4.94
C ASP A 88 11.28 9.90 4.56
N LYS A 89 12.51 9.67 4.96
CA LYS A 89 13.22 8.42 4.72
C LYS A 89 12.50 7.22 5.38
N GLU A 90 12.11 7.36 6.63
CA GLU A 90 11.38 6.30 7.35
C GLU A 90 10.04 5.99 6.70
N PHE A 91 9.32 7.02 6.26
CA PHE A 91 8.05 6.85 5.54
C PHE A 91 8.24 6.12 4.22
N GLN A 92 9.24 6.52 3.44
CA GLN A 92 9.53 5.86 2.16
C GLN A 92 9.94 4.41 2.36
N GLU A 93 10.75 4.09 3.36
CA GLU A 93 11.13 2.72 3.69
C GLU A 93 9.91 1.88 4.12
N ALA A 94 9.03 2.43 4.93
CA ALA A 94 7.81 1.77 5.37
C ALA A 94 6.86 1.48 4.21
N ILE A 95 6.65 2.45 3.33
CA ILE A 95 5.80 2.30 2.14
C ILE A 95 6.42 1.29 1.16
N LYS A 96 7.73 1.36 0.95
CA LYS A 96 8.46 0.44 0.07
C LYS A 96 8.42 -1.00 0.59
N SER A 97 8.35 -1.21 1.90
CA SER A 97 8.22 -2.54 2.48
C SER A 97 6.93 -3.24 2.07
N CYS A 98 5.91 -2.50 1.65
CA CYS A 98 4.59 -2.99 1.31
C CYS A 98 3.88 -3.72 2.46
N GLU A 99 4.36 -3.58 3.69
CA GLU A 99 3.71 -4.17 4.86
C GLU A 99 2.48 -3.35 5.26
N PHE A 100 1.34 -4.01 5.34
CA PHE A 100 0.05 -3.37 5.69
C PHE A 100 0.14 -2.60 7.01
N LYS A 101 0.67 -3.24 8.04
CA LYS A 101 0.84 -2.64 9.36
C LYS A 101 1.70 -1.37 9.32
N ARG A 102 2.84 -1.43 8.65
CA ARG A 102 3.77 -0.28 8.58
C ARG A 102 3.14 0.89 7.83
N CYS A 103 2.42 0.62 6.75
CA CYS A 103 1.70 1.65 6.01
C CYS A 103 0.61 2.30 6.88
N LEU A 104 -0.12 1.52 7.67
CA LEU A 104 -1.09 2.06 8.63
C LEU A 104 -0.43 2.93 9.70
N GLN A 105 0.73 2.53 10.21
CA GLN A 105 1.48 3.32 11.20
C GLN A 105 1.92 4.67 10.63
N VAL A 106 2.37 4.70 9.37
CA VAL A 106 2.68 5.94 8.65
C VAL A 106 1.44 6.82 8.54
N MET A 107 0.33 6.24 8.08
CA MET A 107 -0.92 6.98 7.94
C MET A 107 -1.42 7.54 9.26
N LYS A 108 -1.31 6.76 10.33
CA LYS A 108 -1.69 7.20 11.68
C LYS A 108 -0.85 8.40 12.13
N GLY A 109 0.47 8.30 12.01
CA GLY A 109 1.38 9.38 12.41
C GLY A 109 1.10 10.68 11.66
N ILE A 110 0.93 10.62 10.36
CA ILE A 110 0.66 11.79 9.52
C ILE A 110 -0.73 12.36 9.81
N THR A 111 -1.74 11.51 9.99
CA THR A 111 -3.11 11.95 10.29
C THR A 111 -3.18 12.66 11.63
N MET A 112 -2.51 12.15 12.65
CA MET A 112 -2.42 12.81 13.97
C MET A 112 -1.74 14.17 13.86
N GLU A 113 -0.64 14.26 13.12
CA GLU A 113 0.05 15.53 12.89
C GLU A 113 -0.80 16.52 12.10
N ARG A 114 -1.51 16.05 11.08
CA ARG A 114 -2.46 16.90 10.33
C ARG A 114 -3.54 17.48 11.24
N ASN A 115 -4.13 16.66 12.10
CA ASN A 115 -5.16 17.10 13.03
C ASN A 115 -4.60 18.12 14.03
N ARG A 116 -3.39 17.89 14.55
CA ARG A 116 -2.71 18.82 15.43
C ARG A 116 -2.45 20.18 14.76
N ARG A 117 -1.97 20.17 13.50
CA ARG A 117 -1.69 21.39 12.73
C ARG A 117 -2.97 22.14 12.36
N ASN A 118 -4.03 21.44 12.01
CA ASN A 118 -5.32 22.04 11.67
C ASN A 118 -5.88 22.88 12.84
N LYS A 119 -5.67 22.45 14.07
CA LYS A 119 -6.09 23.18 15.26
C LYS A 119 -5.40 24.55 15.39
N THR A 120 -4.23 24.74 14.82
CA THR A 120 -3.47 25.99 14.82
C THR A 120 -3.47 26.69 13.46
N GLY A 121 -4.34 26.27 12.53
CA GLY A 121 -4.46 26.85 11.20
C GLY A 121 -3.30 26.55 10.25
N LYS A 122 -2.46 25.58 10.58
CA LYS A 122 -1.32 25.15 9.75
C LYS A 122 -1.68 23.93 8.90
N LYS A 123 -1.04 23.83 7.72
CA LYS A 123 -1.16 22.68 6.84
C LYS A 123 -0.01 21.70 7.02
N LEU A 124 -0.21 20.47 6.58
CA LEU A 124 0.87 19.50 6.48
C LEU A 124 1.95 19.99 5.51
N ASN A 125 3.18 19.60 5.80
CA ASN A 125 4.27 19.68 4.86
C ASN A 125 3.94 18.84 3.61
N MET A 126 4.40 19.30 2.43
CA MET A 126 4.07 18.65 1.15
C MET A 126 4.60 17.22 1.05
N SER A 127 5.75 16.95 1.64
CA SER A 127 6.35 15.62 1.68
C SER A 127 5.49 14.66 2.51
N ASP A 128 5.03 15.09 3.67
CA ASP A 128 4.14 14.29 4.53
C ASP A 128 2.81 14.01 3.83
N ASP A 129 2.22 15.00 3.20
CA ASP A 129 0.98 14.83 2.46
C ASP A 129 1.14 13.82 1.31
N ARG A 130 2.23 13.89 0.58
CA ARG A 130 2.55 12.95 -0.49
C ARG A 130 2.67 11.51 0.05
N ASN A 131 3.38 11.34 1.16
CA ASN A 131 3.54 10.02 1.77
C ASN A 131 2.22 9.48 2.31
N LEU A 132 1.37 10.33 2.88
CA LEU A 132 0.02 9.95 3.31
C LEU A 132 -0.82 9.43 2.13
N GLN A 133 -0.78 10.12 1.01
CA GLN A 133 -1.51 9.72 -0.20
C GLN A 133 -0.98 8.39 -0.75
N ARG A 134 0.32 8.20 -0.78
CA ARG A 134 0.95 6.96 -1.27
C ARG A 134 0.60 5.76 -0.38
N ALA A 135 0.75 5.90 0.92
CA ALA A 135 0.38 4.85 1.88
C ALA A 135 -1.12 4.56 1.81
N GLY A 136 -1.94 5.60 1.77
CA GLY A 136 -3.39 5.48 1.68
C GLY A 136 -3.86 4.78 0.41
N LYS A 137 -3.26 5.08 -0.73
CA LYS A 137 -3.56 4.42 -2.01
C LYS A 137 -3.27 2.92 -1.93
N LEU A 138 -2.14 2.55 -1.35
CA LEU A 138 -1.71 1.16 -1.22
C LEU A 138 -2.67 0.38 -0.32
N ILE A 139 -2.99 0.91 0.84
CA ILE A 139 -3.92 0.28 1.80
C ILE A 139 -5.35 0.20 1.23
N ALA A 140 -5.83 1.26 0.58
CA ALA A 140 -7.15 1.28 -0.03
C ALA A 140 -7.29 0.24 -1.14
N ALA A 141 -6.26 0.09 -1.97
CA ALA A 141 -6.24 -0.92 -3.03
C ALA A 141 -6.31 -2.34 -2.45
N GLU A 142 -5.51 -2.62 -1.44
CA GLU A 142 -5.53 -3.93 -0.78
C GLU A 142 -6.87 -4.20 -0.10
N CYS A 143 -7.41 -3.24 0.65
CA CYS A 143 -8.73 -3.36 1.29
C CYS A 143 -9.86 -3.56 0.27
N SER A 144 -9.81 -2.91 -0.89
CA SER A 144 -10.83 -3.08 -1.92
C SER A 144 -10.92 -4.54 -2.40
N VAL A 145 -9.78 -5.21 -2.53
CA VAL A 145 -9.72 -6.62 -2.89
C VAL A 145 -10.17 -7.51 -1.74
N ILE A 146 -9.64 -7.27 -0.54
CA ILE A 146 -9.92 -8.09 0.65
C ILE A 146 -11.41 -8.09 1.00
N PHE A 147 -12.05 -6.92 0.96
CA PHE A 147 -13.44 -6.73 1.37
C PHE A 147 -14.44 -6.76 0.20
N ASP A 148 -13.95 -6.93 -1.03
CA ASP A 148 -14.76 -6.89 -2.26
C ASP A 148 -15.63 -5.63 -2.33
N ILE A 149 -14.98 -4.49 -2.17
CA ILE A 149 -15.59 -3.15 -2.21
C ILE A 149 -14.84 -2.25 -3.19
N SER A 150 -15.44 -1.11 -3.53
CA SER A 150 -14.77 -0.12 -4.38
C SER A 150 -13.59 0.54 -3.64
N ILE A 151 -12.67 1.12 -4.41
CA ILE A 151 -11.56 1.92 -3.84
C ILE A 151 -12.09 3.05 -2.97
N GLU A 152 -13.15 3.72 -3.39
CA GLU A 152 -13.77 4.82 -2.63
C GLU A 152 -14.38 4.32 -1.31
N GLN A 153 -15.04 3.18 -1.33
CA GLN A 153 -15.56 2.54 -0.11
C GLN A 153 -14.42 2.12 0.81
N ALA A 154 -13.32 1.60 0.26
CA ALA A 154 -12.14 1.25 1.03
C ALA A 154 -11.51 2.48 1.71
N LYS A 155 -11.40 3.59 0.99
CA LYS A 155 -10.91 4.85 1.56
C LYS A 155 -11.79 5.33 2.73
N MET A 156 -13.11 5.27 2.56
CA MET A 156 -14.05 5.64 3.63
C MET A 156 -13.90 4.74 4.86
N LYS A 157 -13.74 3.44 4.65
CA LYS A 157 -13.55 2.47 5.74
C LYS A 157 -12.27 2.76 6.53
N ILE A 158 -11.18 3.07 5.84
CA ILE A 158 -9.90 3.41 6.46
C ILE A 158 -10.00 4.74 7.22
N GLN A 159 -10.61 5.75 6.64
CA GLN A 159 -10.82 7.04 7.29
C GLN A 159 -11.66 6.90 8.57
N ALA A 160 -12.72 6.10 8.51
CA ALA A 160 -13.54 5.82 9.68
C ALA A 160 -12.73 5.16 10.80
N ALA A 161 -11.86 4.20 10.46
CA ALA A 161 -10.98 3.55 11.41
C ALA A 161 -9.96 4.53 12.03
N MET A 162 -9.40 5.44 11.21
CA MET A 162 -8.44 6.45 11.67
C MET A 162 -9.09 7.55 12.50
N GLY A 163 -10.35 7.88 12.23
CA GLY A 163 -11.10 8.95 12.92
C GLY A 163 -11.85 8.50 14.16
N ALA A 164 -11.82 7.23 14.52
CA ALA A 164 -12.56 6.69 15.66
C ALA A 164 -12.02 7.14 17.03
N GLU A 165 -10.96 7.93 17.06
CA GLU A 165 -10.32 8.45 18.29
C GLU A 165 -10.78 9.86 18.68
N GLU A 166 -11.75 10.45 18.00
CA GLU A 166 -12.28 11.76 18.38
C GLU A 166 -13.33 11.66 19.49
#